data_5dcb9e8c8a3d1f68d78172c235f0e806
#
_entry.id   5dcb9e8c8a3d1f68d78172c235f0e806
#
_cell.length_a   1.000
_cell.length_b   1.000
_cell.length_c   1.000
_cell.angle_alpha   90.00
_cell.angle_beta   90.00
_cell.angle_gamma   90.00
#
_symmetry.space_group_name_H-M   'P 1'
#
loop_
_entity.id
_entity.type
_entity.pdbx_description
1 polymer ?
#
loop_
_entity_poly.entity_id
_entity_poly.type
_entity_poly.pdbx_seq_one_letter_code
_entity_poly.pdbx_strand_id
1 'polypeptide(L)'
;MNYYVFVDNSNVWIEGKYASAVRKGNATDIITAHAAKICDNSWKLDFGRLLSCVVDGEVDKVKEAIIIGSKPTQKDSLWKAMELAGFQVETYQRNESNKEKKVDTGIVQMINKKLYKDSEEGDMFVLVLGDRDYVPTVDAIEEEGRKVRIAFWDNVAGELVMAASEYMSLEEKIDEISHN
;
A
#
# COMPACT_ATOMS: atom_id res chain seq x y z
N MET A 1 -18.34 3.06 10.66
CA MET A 1 -17.07 3.28 9.93
C MET A 1 -16.66 1.95 9.34
N ASN A 2 -16.51 1.89 8.03
CA ASN A 2 -16.00 0.74 7.30
C ASN A 2 -14.65 1.12 6.67
N TYR A 3 -13.89 0.10 6.22
CA TYR A 3 -12.60 0.29 5.58
C TYR A 3 -12.64 -0.08 4.10
N TYR A 4 -12.01 0.77 3.29
CA TYR A 4 -11.71 0.53 1.87
C TYR A 4 -10.19 0.58 1.71
N VAL A 5 -9.57 -0.55 1.42
CA VAL A 5 -8.10 -0.71 1.42
C VAL A 5 -7.58 -0.80 -0.01
N PHE A 6 -6.59 0.02 -0.36
CA PHE A 6 -5.94 0.05 -1.67
C PHE A 6 -4.44 -0.05 -1.51
N VAL A 7 -3.83 -1.02 -2.17
CA VAL A 7 -2.39 -1.30 -2.03
C VAL A 7 -1.69 -1.22 -3.37
N ASP A 8 -0.65 -0.39 -3.46
CA ASP A 8 0.34 -0.47 -4.53
C ASP A 8 1.40 -1.52 -4.18
N ASN A 9 1.20 -2.74 -4.70
CA ASN A 9 2.06 -3.87 -4.37
C ASN A 9 3.53 -3.63 -4.73
N SER A 10 3.79 -3.03 -5.88
CA SER A 10 5.17 -2.84 -6.35
C SER A 10 5.93 -1.92 -5.41
N ASN A 11 5.30 -0.82 -5.02
CA ASN A 11 5.88 0.20 -4.16
C ASN A 11 6.11 -0.36 -2.74
N VAL A 12 5.08 -0.96 -2.14
CA VAL A 12 5.16 -1.54 -0.79
C VAL A 12 6.21 -2.65 -0.71
N TRP A 13 6.25 -3.56 -1.69
CA TRP A 13 7.14 -4.71 -1.65
C TRP A 13 8.61 -4.36 -1.92
N ILE A 14 8.86 -3.42 -2.84
CA ILE A 14 10.22 -2.97 -3.16
C ILE A 14 10.81 -2.23 -1.96
N GLU A 15 10.09 -1.25 -1.43
CA GLU A 15 10.56 -0.45 -0.30
C GLU A 15 10.68 -1.28 0.99
N GLY A 16 9.80 -2.26 1.19
CA GLY A 16 9.88 -3.17 2.33
C GLY A 16 11.17 -3.99 2.42
N LYS A 17 11.83 -4.26 1.29
CA LYS A 17 13.16 -4.90 1.30
C LYS A 17 14.25 -3.98 1.85
N TYR A 18 14.13 -2.67 1.60
CA TYR A 18 15.06 -1.68 2.17
C TYR A 18 14.80 -1.48 3.65
N ALA A 19 13.53 -1.38 4.05
CA ALA A 19 13.13 -1.31 5.45
C ALA A 19 13.60 -2.56 6.25
N SER A 20 13.49 -3.75 5.66
CA SER A 20 14.02 -4.98 6.26
C SER A 20 15.53 -4.96 6.42
N ALA A 21 16.27 -4.40 5.47
CA ALA A 21 17.72 -4.25 5.59
C ALA A 21 18.11 -3.30 6.75
N VAL A 22 17.36 -2.22 6.93
CA VAL A 22 17.50 -1.32 8.09
C VAL A 22 17.20 -2.06 9.40
N ARG A 23 16.08 -2.79 9.46
CA ARG A 23 15.70 -3.59 10.63
C ARG A 23 16.77 -4.60 11.04
N LYS A 24 17.49 -5.17 10.07
CA LYS A 24 18.62 -6.09 10.29
C LYS A 24 19.94 -5.39 10.64
N GLY A 25 19.97 -4.05 10.70
CA GLY A 25 21.17 -3.27 11.00
C GLY A 25 22.16 -3.14 9.82
N ASN A 26 21.73 -3.43 8.59
CA ASN A 26 22.58 -3.32 7.40
C ASN A 26 22.66 -1.87 6.86
N ALA A 27 21.76 -0.99 7.29
CA ALA A 27 21.75 0.44 7.00
C ALA A 27 21.16 1.21 8.18
N THR A 28 21.42 2.50 8.26
CA THR A 28 20.97 3.37 9.35
C THR A 28 19.49 3.76 9.25
N ASP A 29 19.01 3.93 8.03
CA ASP A 29 17.65 4.33 7.70
C ASP A 29 17.30 3.91 6.26
N ILE A 30 16.01 3.98 5.90
CA ILE A 30 15.53 3.53 4.59
C ILE A 30 16.07 4.39 3.44
N ILE A 31 16.29 5.69 3.64
CA ILE A 31 16.80 6.60 2.61
C ILE A 31 18.24 6.21 2.28
N THR A 32 19.07 5.99 3.31
CA THR A 32 20.45 5.52 3.18
C THR A 32 20.50 4.14 2.53
N ALA A 33 19.63 3.21 2.95
CA ALA A 33 19.54 1.87 2.36
C ALA A 33 19.24 1.94 0.87
N HIS A 34 18.25 2.78 0.48
CA HIS A 34 17.86 2.96 -0.91
C HIS A 34 18.98 3.57 -1.76
N ALA A 35 19.62 4.66 -1.28
CA ALA A 35 20.73 5.33 -1.96
C ALA A 35 21.92 4.40 -2.18
N ALA A 36 22.24 3.56 -1.19
CA ALA A 36 23.34 2.58 -1.25
C ALA A 36 22.92 1.24 -1.89
N LYS A 37 21.65 1.08 -2.28
CA LYS A 37 21.07 -0.18 -2.83
C LYS A 37 21.23 -1.38 -1.89
N ILE A 38 21.17 -1.14 -0.59
CA ILE A 38 21.26 -2.18 0.46
C ILE A 38 19.86 -2.69 0.73
N CYS A 39 19.50 -3.83 0.18
CA CYS A 39 18.17 -4.43 0.34
C CYS A 39 18.25 -5.87 0.81
N ASP A 40 17.22 -6.28 1.58
CA ASP A 40 17.04 -7.68 2.00
C ASP A 40 16.15 -8.42 1.00
N ASN A 41 16.77 -9.12 0.07
CA ASN A 41 16.03 -9.90 -0.95
C ASN A 41 15.33 -11.15 -0.39
N SER A 42 15.62 -11.54 0.85
CA SER A 42 14.95 -12.68 1.51
C SER A 42 13.64 -12.27 2.19
N TRP A 43 13.43 -10.97 2.42
CA TRP A 43 12.22 -10.47 3.07
C TRP A 43 10.96 -10.76 2.25
N LYS A 44 9.91 -11.17 2.95
CA LYS A 44 8.60 -11.46 2.37
C LYS A 44 7.52 -10.79 3.18
N LEU A 45 6.57 -10.18 2.49
CA LEU A 45 5.37 -9.59 3.07
C LEU A 45 4.32 -10.68 3.29
N ASP A 46 3.70 -10.69 4.47
CA ASP A 46 2.48 -11.44 4.75
C ASP A 46 1.26 -10.54 4.48
N PHE A 47 0.53 -10.85 3.43
CA PHE A 47 -0.59 -10.01 2.99
C PHE A 47 -1.78 -10.04 3.96
N GLY A 48 -2.02 -11.15 4.65
CA GLY A 48 -3.08 -11.25 5.64
C GLY A 48 -2.75 -10.40 6.88
N ARG A 49 -1.50 -10.47 7.33
CA ARG A 49 -1.02 -9.62 8.44
C ARG A 49 -1.00 -8.15 8.04
N LEU A 50 -0.60 -7.81 6.82
CA LEU A 50 -0.68 -6.44 6.32
C LEU A 50 -2.11 -5.92 6.38
N LEU A 51 -3.08 -6.66 5.82
CA LEU A 51 -4.48 -6.27 5.83
C LEU A 51 -4.99 -6.04 7.27
N SER A 52 -4.73 -6.98 8.16
CA SER A 52 -5.11 -6.86 9.57
C SER A 52 -4.45 -5.65 10.24
N CYS A 53 -3.16 -5.44 10.01
CA CYS A 53 -2.39 -4.35 10.59
C CYS A 53 -2.93 -2.98 10.18
N VAL A 54 -3.16 -2.75 8.89
CA VAL A 54 -3.56 -1.43 8.38
C VAL A 54 -5.00 -1.04 8.72
N VAL A 55 -5.81 -1.99 9.21
CA VAL A 55 -7.18 -1.75 9.71
C VAL A 55 -7.31 -2.01 11.22
N ASP A 56 -6.21 -1.96 11.98
CA ASP A 56 -6.17 -2.15 13.44
C ASP A 56 -6.84 -3.44 13.93
N GLY A 57 -6.77 -4.52 13.16
CA GLY A 57 -7.40 -5.80 13.43
C GLY A 57 -8.89 -5.89 13.07
N GLU A 58 -9.51 -4.80 12.65
CA GLU A 58 -10.96 -4.73 12.34
C GLU A 58 -11.30 -5.28 10.93
N VAL A 59 -10.76 -6.45 10.58
CA VAL A 59 -10.92 -7.07 9.24
C VAL A 59 -12.37 -7.31 8.86
N ASP A 60 -13.24 -7.56 9.81
CA ASP A 60 -14.68 -7.72 9.60
C ASP A 60 -15.41 -6.45 9.13
N LYS A 61 -14.80 -5.29 9.32
CA LYS A 61 -15.28 -4.00 8.81
C LYS A 61 -14.73 -3.63 7.43
N VAL A 62 -13.86 -4.44 6.85
CA VAL A 62 -13.33 -4.20 5.50
C VAL A 62 -14.42 -4.50 4.48
N LYS A 63 -14.86 -3.47 3.76
CA LYS A 63 -15.83 -3.60 2.67
C LYS A 63 -15.16 -4.05 1.39
N GLU A 64 -13.95 -3.58 1.17
CA GLU A 64 -13.15 -3.94 0.01
C GLU A 64 -11.66 -3.76 0.28
N ALA A 65 -10.87 -4.72 -0.17
CA ALA A 65 -9.42 -4.64 -0.18
C ALA A 65 -8.92 -4.96 -1.59
N ILE A 66 -8.28 -3.99 -2.23
CA ILE A 66 -7.77 -4.10 -3.60
C ILE A 66 -6.26 -3.97 -3.56
N ILE A 67 -5.57 -4.92 -4.18
CA ILE A 67 -4.13 -4.84 -4.40
C ILE A 67 -3.83 -4.79 -5.89
N ILE A 68 -3.06 -3.80 -6.29
CA ILE A 68 -2.73 -3.53 -7.68
C ILE A 68 -1.24 -3.76 -7.89
N GLY A 69 -0.91 -4.43 -8.98
CA GLY A 69 0.47 -4.65 -9.33
C GLY A 69 0.68 -4.94 -10.82
N SER A 70 1.94 -4.83 -11.25
CA SER A 70 2.32 -5.21 -12.61
C SER A 70 2.72 -6.69 -12.63
N LYS A 71 2.17 -7.48 -13.54
CA LYS A 71 2.54 -8.88 -13.72
C LYS A 71 4.02 -9.02 -14.08
N PRO A 72 4.82 -9.67 -13.26
CA PRO A 72 5.94 -10.41 -13.79
C PRO A 72 5.37 -11.73 -14.35
N THR A 73 5.85 -12.13 -15.48
CA THR A 73 5.32 -13.18 -16.36
C THR A 73 5.25 -14.60 -15.76
N GLN A 74 5.53 -14.87 -14.47
CA GLN A 74 5.77 -16.25 -14.01
C GLN A 74 5.41 -16.61 -12.55
N LYS A 75 4.65 -15.85 -11.77
CA LYS A 75 4.32 -16.30 -10.38
C LYS A 75 2.84 -16.16 -10.04
N ASP A 76 2.03 -17.09 -10.49
CA ASP A 76 0.62 -17.23 -10.07
C ASP A 76 0.46 -17.47 -8.55
N SER A 77 1.48 -18.01 -7.89
CA SER A 77 1.43 -18.31 -6.46
C SER A 77 1.35 -17.07 -5.57
N LEU A 78 1.98 -15.95 -5.98
CA LEU A 78 1.95 -14.70 -5.23
C LEU A 78 0.55 -14.07 -5.27
N TRP A 79 -0.07 -14.06 -6.44
CA TRP A 79 -1.42 -13.53 -6.63
C TRP A 79 -2.46 -14.34 -5.87
N LYS A 80 -2.32 -15.66 -5.87
CA LYS A 80 -3.17 -16.55 -5.06
C LYS A 80 -3.02 -16.30 -3.56
N ALA A 81 -1.82 -16.01 -3.08
CA ALA A 81 -1.60 -15.67 -1.67
C ALA A 81 -2.31 -14.36 -1.29
N MET A 82 -2.31 -13.36 -2.18
CA MET A 82 -3.06 -12.10 -1.98
C MET A 82 -4.57 -12.33 -1.96
N GLU A 83 -5.10 -13.13 -2.90
CA GLU A 83 -6.52 -13.50 -2.93
C GLU A 83 -6.95 -14.26 -1.67
N LEU A 84 -6.14 -15.22 -1.20
CA LEU A 84 -6.38 -15.95 0.04
C LEU A 84 -6.32 -15.04 1.29
N ALA A 85 -5.57 -13.97 1.23
CA ALA A 85 -5.50 -12.95 2.28
C ALA A 85 -6.72 -11.99 2.29
N GLY A 86 -7.62 -12.11 1.30
CA GLY A 86 -8.84 -11.30 1.21
C GLY A 86 -8.75 -10.12 0.25
N PHE A 87 -7.69 -10.02 -0.56
CA PHE A 87 -7.58 -8.95 -1.56
C PHE A 87 -8.22 -9.35 -2.90
N GLN A 88 -8.92 -8.41 -3.51
CA GLN A 88 -9.16 -8.41 -4.94
C GLN A 88 -7.85 -8.01 -5.64
N VAL A 89 -7.36 -8.85 -6.54
CA VAL A 89 -6.09 -8.64 -7.23
C VAL A 89 -6.33 -8.07 -8.62
N GLU A 90 -5.78 -6.89 -8.87
CA GLU A 90 -5.80 -6.24 -10.18
C GLU A 90 -4.39 -6.17 -10.76
N THR A 91 -4.21 -6.67 -11.98
CA THR A 91 -2.89 -6.74 -12.60
C THR A 91 -2.87 -6.05 -13.95
N TYR A 92 -1.81 -5.26 -14.18
CA TYR A 92 -1.55 -4.63 -15.47
C TYR A 92 -0.37 -5.29 -16.16
N GLN A 93 -0.46 -5.46 -17.49
CA GLN A 93 0.66 -6.00 -18.27
C GLN A 93 1.78 -4.96 -18.35
N ARG A 94 3.01 -5.40 -18.18
CA ARG A 94 4.20 -4.58 -18.36
C ARG A 94 4.42 -4.29 -19.85
N ASN A 95 4.10 -3.08 -20.29
CA ASN A 95 4.66 -2.52 -21.53
C ASN A 95 5.89 -1.68 -21.16
N GLU A 96 7.02 -1.92 -21.82
CA GLU A 96 8.35 -1.39 -21.45
C GLU A 96 8.47 0.14 -21.32
N SER A 97 7.51 0.91 -21.83
CA SER A 97 7.56 2.38 -21.84
C SER A 97 6.55 3.11 -20.97
N ASN A 98 5.59 2.40 -20.28
CA ASN A 98 4.49 3.05 -19.54
C ASN A 98 4.09 2.32 -18.23
N LYS A 99 5.03 1.70 -17.56
CA LYS A 99 4.77 0.80 -16.42
C LYS A 99 4.08 1.46 -15.23
N GLU A 100 4.55 2.63 -14.81
CA GLU A 100 4.11 3.28 -13.57
C GLU A 100 2.75 3.96 -13.72
N LYS A 101 2.57 4.75 -14.77
CA LYS A 101 1.33 5.53 -14.98
C LYS A 101 0.03 4.72 -15.05
N LYS A 102 0.07 3.44 -15.46
CA LYS A 102 -1.14 2.60 -15.53
C LYS A 102 -1.57 2.05 -14.17
N VAL A 103 -0.62 1.74 -13.29
CA VAL A 103 -0.92 1.28 -11.93
C VAL A 103 -1.53 2.42 -11.15
N ASP A 104 -0.90 3.59 -11.13
CA ASP A 104 -1.37 4.78 -10.42
C ASP A 104 -2.75 5.22 -10.90
N THR A 105 -2.93 5.33 -12.21
CA THR A 105 -4.24 5.67 -12.80
C THR A 105 -5.30 4.62 -12.46
N GLY A 106 -4.94 3.34 -12.43
CA GLY A 106 -5.84 2.25 -12.06
C GLY A 106 -6.30 2.35 -10.61
N ILE A 107 -5.36 2.60 -9.67
CA ILE A 107 -5.68 2.81 -8.25
C ILE A 107 -6.63 4.00 -8.09
N VAL A 108 -6.30 5.15 -8.70
CA VAL A 108 -7.15 6.36 -8.61
C VAL A 108 -8.55 6.12 -9.15
N GLN A 109 -8.70 5.40 -10.28
CA GLN A 109 -10.02 5.08 -10.83
C GLN A 109 -10.83 4.19 -9.88
N MET A 110 -10.21 3.21 -9.23
CA MET A 110 -10.88 2.33 -8.29
C MET A 110 -11.28 3.07 -7.02
N ILE A 111 -10.40 3.91 -6.47
CA ILE A 111 -10.71 4.77 -5.34
C ILE A 111 -11.93 5.65 -5.65
N ASN A 112 -11.91 6.37 -6.78
CA ASN A 112 -13.01 7.24 -7.18
C ASN A 112 -14.34 6.47 -7.34
N LYS A 113 -14.29 5.27 -7.92
CA LYS A 113 -15.48 4.43 -8.03
C LYS A 113 -16.08 4.10 -6.66
N LYS A 114 -15.25 3.78 -5.67
CA LYS A 114 -15.70 3.44 -4.32
C LYS A 114 -16.15 4.69 -3.56
N LEU A 115 -15.42 5.79 -3.69
CA LEU A 115 -15.74 7.05 -3.05
C LEU A 115 -17.17 7.52 -3.41
N TYR A 116 -17.50 7.52 -4.70
CA TYR A 116 -18.76 8.11 -5.18
C TYR A 116 -19.94 7.12 -5.27
N LYS A 117 -19.70 5.81 -5.18
CA LYS A 117 -20.79 4.82 -5.35
C LYS A 117 -21.09 4.02 -4.10
N ASP A 118 -20.06 3.70 -3.31
CA ASP A 118 -20.19 2.62 -2.32
C ASP A 118 -19.91 3.11 -0.89
N SER A 119 -19.11 4.19 -0.71
CA SER A 119 -18.74 4.66 0.62
C SER A 119 -19.70 5.70 1.20
N GLU A 120 -19.74 5.76 2.53
CA GLU A 120 -20.53 6.69 3.31
C GLU A 120 -19.65 7.67 4.08
N GLU A 121 -20.21 8.79 4.54
CA GLU A 121 -19.52 9.76 5.38
C GLU A 121 -18.94 9.09 6.64
N GLY A 122 -17.68 9.40 6.93
CA GLY A 122 -16.94 8.82 8.05
C GLY A 122 -16.32 7.45 7.80
N ASP A 123 -16.48 6.85 6.61
CA ASP A 123 -15.72 5.66 6.22
C ASP A 123 -14.23 5.99 6.02
N MET A 124 -13.37 5.00 6.23
CA MET A 124 -11.92 5.12 6.15
C MET A 124 -11.36 4.51 4.87
N PHE A 125 -10.68 5.34 4.08
CA PHE A 125 -9.85 4.88 2.97
C PHE A 125 -8.43 4.65 3.46
N VAL A 126 -7.97 3.43 3.39
CA VAL A 126 -6.60 3.05 3.75
C VAL A 126 -5.79 2.89 2.47
N LEU A 127 -4.84 3.79 2.25
CA LEU A 127 -4.00 3.81 1.08
C LEU A 127 -2.58 3.36 1.46
N VAL A 128 -2.20 2.18 0.98
CA VAL A 128 -0.90 1.58 1.24
C VAL A 128 0.01 1.89 0.05
N LEU A 129 0.49 3.13 0.04
CA LEU A 129 1.28 3.75 -1.02
C LEU A 129 2.00 5.00 -0.48
N GLY A 130 3.05 5.48 -1.17
CA GLY A 130 3.92 6.53 -0.62
C GLY A 130 4.21 7.71 -1.55
N ASP A 131 3.68 7.72 -2.78
CA ASP A 131 4.00 8.72 -3.79
C ASP A 131 3.12 9.98 -3.63
N ARG A 132 3.74 11.15 -3.76
CA ARG A 132 3.07 12.47 -3.70
C ARG A 132 2.01 12.66 -4.79
N ASP A 133 2.07 11.91 -5.89
CA ASP A 133 1.11 12.02 -6.99
C ASP A 133 -0.30 11.62 -6.57
N TYR A 134 -0.47 10.99 -5.40
CA TYR A 134 -1.77 10.67 -4.80
C TYR A 134 -2.37 11.78 -3.93
N VAL A 135 -1.67 12.90 -3.67
CA VAL A 135 -2.19 14.02 -2.86
C VAL A 135 -3.55 14.51 -3.37
N PRO A 136 -3.78 14.75 -4.68
CA PRO A 136 -5.09 15.18 -5.16
C PRO A 136 -6.22 14.17 -4.89
N THR A 137 -5.87 12.87 -4.86
CA THR A 137 -6.84 11.81 -4.55
C THR A 137 -7.19 11.81 -3.07
N VAL A 138 -6.21 12.02 -2.19
CA VAL A 138 -6.42 12.16 -0.75
C VAL A 138 -7.31 13.36 -0.45
N ASP A 139 -7.00 14.52 -1.04
CA ASP A 139 -7.79 15.75 -0.88
C ASP A 139 -9.26 15.50 -1.29
N ALA A 140 -9.49 14.84 -2.44
CA ALA A 140 -10.84 14.54 -2.91
C ALA A 140 -11.63 13.63 -1.95
N ILE A 141 -10.96 12.64 -1.33
CA ILE A 141 -11.61 11.75 -0.36
C ILE A 141 -12.01 12.52 0.91
N GLU A 142 -11.11 13.37 1.42
CA GLU A 142 -11.34 14.19 2.62
C GLU A 142 -12.45 15.24 2.38
N GLU A 143 -12.44 15.89 1.20
CA GLU A 143 -13.48 16.85 0.81
C GLU A 143 -14.88 16.23 0.76
N GLU A 144 -14.98 14.96 0.44
CA GLU A 144 -16.23 14.19 0.42
C GLU A 144 -16.63 13.65 1.83
N GLY A 145 -15.94 14.06 2.90
CA GLY A 145 -16.26 13.70 4.28
C GLY A 145 -15.86 12.28 4.68
N ARG A 146 -14.97 11.63 3.93
CA ARG A 146 -14.34 10.35 4.32
C ARG A 146 -12.99 10.64 4.94
N LYS A 147 -12.47 9.67 5.71
CA LYS A 147 -11.13 9.76 6.30
C LYS A 147 -10.11 9.01 5.47
N VAL A 148 -8.87 9.47 5.48
CA VAL A 148 -7.77 8.80 4.80
C VAL A 148 -6.68 8.43 5.80
N ARG A 149 -6.28 7.15 5.78
CA ARG A 149 -5.06 6.65 6.40
C ARG A 149 -4.04 6.32 5.33
N ILE A 150 -2.88 6.96 5.38
CA ILE A 150 -1.71 6.54 4.62
C ILE A 150 -0.93 5.55 5.46
N ALA A 151 -0.68 4.35 4.93
CA ALA A 151 0.18 3.34 5.55
C ALA A 151 1.36 3.06 4.63
N PHE A 152 2.57 3.48 5.01
CA PHE A 152 3.75 3.33 4.18
C PHE A 152 5.04 3.36 4.99
N TRP A 153 6.16 3.10 4.32
CA TRP A 153 7.51 3.17 4.88
C TRP A 153 7.93 4.62 5.14
N ASP A 154 8.94 4.85 5.98
CA ASP A 154 9.33 6.20 6.43
C ASP A 154 9.95 7.10 5.35
N ASN A 155 10.12 6.58 4.12
CA ASN A 155 10.43 7.38 2.94
C ASN A 155 9.21 7.90 2.18
N VAL A 156 8.03 7.86 2.77
CA VAL A 156 6.78 8.42 2.23
C VAL A 156 6.92 9.92 1.92
N ALA A 157 6.25 10.39 0.87
CA ALA A 157 6.20 11.82 0.57
C ALA A 157 5.52 12.61 1.71
N GLY A 158 6.21 13.63 2.23
CA GLY A 158 5.72 14.43 3.36
C GLY A 158 4.40 15.13 3.06
N GLU A 159 4.20 15.59 1.82
CA GLU A 159 2.95 16.21 1.38
C GLU A 159 1.77 15.25 1.46
N LEU A 160 2.01 13.95 1.18
CA LEU A 160 0.97 12.92 1.26
C LEU A 160 0.56 12.67 2.71
N VAL A 161 1.52 12.63 3.64
CA VAL A 161 1.25 12.49 5.08
C VAL A 161 0.47 13.69 5.61
N MET A 162 0.81 14.90 5.15
CA MET A 162 0.13 16.13 5.59
C MET A 162 -1.31 16.25 5.08
N ALA A 163 -1.62 15.69 3.92
CA ALA A 163 -2.95 15.69 3.33
C ALA A 163 -3.91 14.70 4.00
N ALA A 164 -3.39 13.62 4.57
CA ALA A 164 -4.20 12.53 5.13
C ALA A 164 -4.66 12.81 6.58
N SER A 165 -5.78 12.20 6.98
CA SER A 165 -6.27 12.23 8.37
C SER A 165 -5.32 11.49 9.32
N GLU A 166 -4.67 10.40 8.85
CA GLU A 166 -3.80 9.55 9.66
C GLU A 166 -2.61 9.02 8.85
N TYR A 167 -1.47 8.85 9.53
CA TYR A 167 -0.32 8.14 8.98
C TYR A 167 0.06 6.97 9.87
N MET A 168 0.36 5.83 9.25
CA MET A 168 0.88 4.62 9.91
C MET A 168 2.23 4.25 9.30
N SER A 169 3.31 4.27 10.10
CA SER A 169 4.62 3.78 9.67
C SER A 169 4.62 2.25 9.61
N LEU A 170 4.88 1.70 8.42
CA LEU A 170 5.07 0.26 8.25
C LEU A 170 6.45 -0.22 8.73
N GLU A 171 7.43 0.68 8.91
CA GLU A 171 8.71 0.33 9.53
C GLU A 171 8.54 -0.07 10.98
N GLU A 172 7.68 0.62 11.73
CA GLU A 172 7.34 0.25 13.11
C GLU A 172 6.60 -1.09 13.18
N LYS A 173 5.96 -1.49 12.09
CA LYS A 173 5.15 -2.71 11.97
C LYS A 173 5.84 -3.86 11.23
N ILE A 174 7.09 -3.68 10.82
CA ILE A 174 7.76 -4.62 9.91
C ILE A 174 7.79 -6.05 10.44
N ASP A 175 8.04 -6.23 11.75
CA ASP A 175 8.09 -7.57 12.37
C ASP A 175 6.69 -8.22 12.41
N GLU A 176 5.62 -7.40 12.51
CA GLU A 176 4.24 -7.85 12.54
C GLU A 176 3.78 -8.32 11.15
N ILE A 177 4.14 -7.59 10.09
CA ILE A 177 3.68 -7.84 8.72
C ILE A 177 4.62 -8.73 7.91
N SER A 178 5.78 -9.11 8.46
CA SER A 178 6.71 -10.02 7.80
C SER A 178 6.23 -11.46 7.83
N HIS A 179 6.46 -12.18 6.74
CA HIS A 179 6.26 -13.62 6.69
C HIS A 179 7.47 -14.30 7.36
N ASN A 180 7.21 -15.11 8.38
CA ASN A 180 8.22 -15.89 9.12
C ASN A 180 8.70 -17.08 8.30
#